data_8ea9ab7627e971e24340f0af2b4aa4f4
#
_entry.id   8ea9ab7627e971e24340f0af2b4aa4f4
#
_cell.length_a   1.000
_cell.length_b   1.000
_cell.length_c   1.000
_cell.angle_alpha   90.00
_cell.angle_beta   90.00
_cell.angle_gamma   90.00
#
_symmetry.space_group_name_H-M   'P 1'
#
loop_
_entity.id
_entity.type
_entity.pdbx_description
1 polymer ?
#
loop_
_entity_poly.entity_id
_entity_poly.type
_entity_poly.pdbx_seq_one_letter_code
_entity_poly.pdbx_strand_id
1 'polypeptide(L)'
;MGYFSDLRIRQMRKIIKSEKQVLRDSMVLLKLKYLANEITEVEYLKETQKFRDAYATILSVEVYLDKHGNDSELETLVDLDDC
;
A
#
# COMPACT_ATOMS: atom_id res chain seq x y z
N MET A 1 -12.94 -10.50 -19.92
CA MET A 1 -12.28 -10.67 -18.70
C MET A 1 -11.22 -9.68 -18.43
N GLY A 2 -10.22 -9.51 -19.30
CA GLY A 2 -9.17 -8.56 -19.03
C GLY A 2 -9.69 -7.16 -18.82
N TYR A 3 -10.67 -6.81 -19.59
CA TYR A 3 -11.27 -5.50 -19.49
C TYR A 3 -11.88 -5.26 -18.11
N PHE A 4 -12.62 -6.23 -17.62
CA PHE A 4 -13.24 -6.11 -16.33
C PHE A 4 -12.18 -6.09 -15.23
N SER A 5 -11.15 -6.89 -15.39
CA SER A 5 -10.07 -6.95 -14.43
C SER A 5 -9.31 -5.64 -14.35
N ASP A 6 -9.10 -4.98 -15.48
CA ASP A 6 -8.37 -3.72 -15.51
C ASP A 6 -9.07 -2.64 -14.69
N LEU A 7 -10.39 -2.59 -14.80
CA LEU A 7 -11.14 -1.60 -14.03
C LEU A 7 -11.00 -1.86 -12.54
N ARG A 8 -11.09 -3.12 -12.13
CA ARG A 8 -10.93 -3.48 -10.74
C ARG A 8 -9.56 -3.16 -10.23
N ILE A 9 -8.55 -3.47 -11.03
CA ILE A 9 -7.18 -3.21 -10.65
C ILE A 9 -6.95 -1.73 -10.43
N ARG A 10 -7.49 -0.89 -11.27
CA ARG A 10 -7.36 0.55 -11.10
C ARG A 10 -7.98 1.01 -9.78
N GLN A 11 -9.16 0.49 -9.47
CA GLN A 11 -9.82 0.85 -8.23
C GLN A 11 -9.02 0.38 -7.03
N MET A 12 -8.48 -0.83 -7.10
CA MET A 12 -7.68 -1.34 -6.02
C MET A 12 -6.39 -0.54 -5.83
N ARG A 13 -5.78 -0.10 -6.93
CA ARG A 13 -4.59 0.73 -6.82
C ARG A 13 -4.89 2.06 -6.17
N LYS A 14 -6.04 2.63 -6.45
CA LYS A 14 -6.46 3.87 -5.80
C LYS A 14 -6.63 3.66 -4.30
N ILE A 15 -7.25 2.56 -3.93
CA ILE A 15 -7.46 2.24 -2.53
C ILE A 15 -6.13 2.03 -1.84
N ILE A 16 -5.22 1.31 -2.48
CA ILE A 16 -3.90 1.07 -1.92
C ILE A 16 -3.16 2.38 -1.70
N LYS A 17 -3.20 3.27 -2.66
CA LYS A 17 -2.54 4.55 -2.54
C LYS A 17 -3.09 5.35 -1.36
N SER A 18 -4.41 5.33 -1.22
CA SER A 18 -5.07 6.02 -0.14
C SER A 18 -4.70 5.41 1.21
N GLU A 19 -4.67 4.08 1.30
CA GLU A 19 -4.32 3.40 2.54
C GLU A 19 -2.87 3.67 2.93
N LYS A 20 -1.98 3.70 1.96
CA LYS A 20 -0.59 4.01 2.24
C LYS A 20 -0.46 5.41 2.83
N GLN A 21 -1.21 6.36 2.29
CA GLN A 21 -1.16 7.72 2.78
C GLN A 21 -1.69 7.81 4.20
N VAL A 22 -2.79 7.12 4.48
CA VAL A 22 -3.36 7.09 5.81
C VAL A 22 -2.34 6.51 6.81
N LEU A 23 -1.67 5.44 6.43
CA LEU A 23 -0.68 4.82 7.30
C LEU A 23 0.50 5.76 7.56
N ARG A 24 0.97 6.45 6.54
CA ARG A 24 2.07 7.38 6.71
C ARG A 24 1.68 8.50 7.66
N ASP A 25 0.49 9.07 7.46
CA ASP A 25 0.03 10.15 8.32
C ASP A 25 -0.12 9.68 9.76
N SER A 26 -0.64 8.47 9.93
CA SER A 26 -0.79 7.90 11.26
C SER A 26 0.55 7.69 11.94
N MET A 27 1.55 7.25 11.19
CA MET A 27 2.88 7.05 11.75
C MET A 27 3.51 8.36 12.17
N VAL A 28 3.29 9.41 11.40
CA VAL A 28 3.80 10.74 11.77
C VAL A 28 3.16 11.20 13.07
N LEU A 29 1.85 11.03 13.19
CA LEU A 29 1.15 11.41 14.41
C LEU A 29 1.64 10.61 15.60
N LEU A 30 1.87 9.32 15.39
CA LEU A 30 2.37 8.45 16.45
C LEU A 30 3.74 8.92 16.92
N LYS A 31 4.59 9.30 16.00
CA LYS A 31 5.92 9.79 16.34
C LYS A 31 5.84 11.10 17.13
N LEU A 32 4.94 11.97 16.71
CA LEU A 32 4.77 13.24 17.42
C LEU A 32 4.28 13.00 18.84
N LYS A 33 3.37 12.07 19.03
CA LYS A 33 2.90 11.74 20.37
C LYS A 33 4.03 11.20 21.24
N TYR A 34 4.86 10.36 20.65
CA TYR A 34 5.99 9.80 21.37
C TYR A 34 6.96 10.90 21.77
N LEU A 35 7.28 11.80 20.85
CA LEU A 35 8.20 12.88 21.12
C LEU A 35 7.63 13.87 22.13
N ALA A 36 6.31 13.98 22.18
CA ALA A 36 5.65 14.85 23.16
C ALA A 36 5.43 14.16 24.49
N ASN A 37 5.92 12.94 24.64
CA ASN A 37 5.79 12.15 25.87
C ASN A 37 4.35 11.80 26.19
N GLU A 38 3.49 11.72 25.17
CA GLU A 38 2.11 11.34 25.40
C GLU A 38 1.92 9.84 25.44
N ILE A 39 2.86 9.10 24.88
CA ILE A 39 2.85 7.65 24.93
C ILE A 39 4.23 7.17 25.32
N THR A 40 4.29 5.96 25.83
CA THR A 40 5.56 5.38 26.26
C THR A 40 6.28 4.76 25.07
N GLU A 41 7.56 4.46 25.26
CA GLU A 41 8.34 3.80 24.22
C GLU A 41 7.75 2.45 23.87
N VAL A 42 7.26 1.72 24.86
CA VAL A 42 6.67 0.41 24.63
C VAL A 42 5.43 0.54 23.74
N GLU A 43 4.60 1.52 24.04
CA GLU A 43 3.41 1.78 23.22
C GLU A 43 3.78 2.19 21.82
N TYR A 44 4.78 3.03 21.70
CA TYR A 44 5.25 3.48 20.41
C TYR A 44 5.73 2.31 19.56
N LEU A 45 6.54 1.44 20.14
CA LEU A 45 7.06 0.28 19.41
C LEU A 45 5.96 -0.68 19.00
N LYS A 46 5.00 -0.87 19.89
CA LYS A 46 3.88 -1.75 19.62
C LYS A 46 3.06 -1.24 18.44
N GLU A 47 2.71 0.04 18.45
CA GLU A 47 1.92 0.61 17.39
C GLU A 47 2.69 0.66 16.08
N THR A 48 3.99 0.95 16.17
CA THR A 48 4.85 0.96 14.99
C THR A 48 4.85 -0.41 14.31
N GLN A 49 4.90 -1.47 15.12
CA GLN A 49 4.90 -2.81 14.55
C GLN A 49 3.59 -3.10 13.81
N LYS A 50 2.47 -2.66 14.36
CA LYS A 50 1.20 -2.82 13.69
C LYS A 50 1.17 -2.10 12.35
N PHE A 51 1.69 -0.89 12.30
CA PHE A 51 1.74 -0.14 11.05
C PHE A 51 2.66 -0.80 10.05
N ARG A 52 3.78 -1.34 10.50
CA ARG A 52 4.69 -2.06 9.62
C ARG A 52 4.02 -3.27 9.01
N ASP A 53 3.28 -4.03 9.85
CA ASP A 53 2.59 -5.21 9.37
C ASP A 53 1.52 -4.84 8.35
N ALA A 54 0.77 -3.79 8.63
CA ALA A 54 -0.26 -3.33 7.70
C ALA A 54 0.36 -2.86 6.39
N TYR A 55 1.45 -2.13 6.48
CA TYR A 55 2.12 -1.64 5.29
C TYR A 55 2.68 -2.79 4.47
N ALA A 56 3.27 -3.77 5.13
CA ALA A 56 3.80 -4.95 4.44
C ALA A 56 2.70 -5.69 3.71
N THR A 57 1.52 -5.78 4.31
CA THR A 57 0.38 -6.41 3.67
C THR A 57 -0.02 -5.64 2.42
N ILE A 58 -0.06 -4.31 2.52
CA ILE A 58 -0.41 -3.48 1.38
C ILE A 58 0.60 -3.64 0.27
N LEU A 59 1.89 -3.69 0.60
CA LEU A 59 2.92 -3.88 -0.40
C LEU A 59 2.79 -5.24 -1.08
N SER A 60 2.41 -6.27 -0.32
CA SER A 60 2.21 -7.59 -0.89
C SER A 60 1.08 -7.58 -1.90
N VAL A 61 -0.01 -6.88 -1.58
CA VAL A 61 -1.12 -6.76 -2.50
C VAL A 61 -0.71 -6.00 -3.74
N GLU A 62 0.08 -4.96 -3.55
CA GLU A 62 0.57 -4.15 -4.66
C GLU A 62 1.42 -4.98 -5.62
N VAL A 63 2.31 -5.79 -5.07
CA VAL A 63 3.13 -6.68 -5.88
C VAL A 63 2.27 -7.67 -6.63
N TYR A 64 1.27 -8.21 -5.96
CA TYR A 64 0.35 -9.14 -6.59
C TYR A 64 -0.37 -8.48 -7.77
N LEU A 65 -0.84 -7.26 -7.58
CA LEU A 65 -1.52 -6.54 -8.64
C LEU A 65 -0.59 -6.23 -9.80
N ASP A 66 0.64 -5.84 -9.50
CA ASP A 66 1.61 -5.59 -10.55
C ASP A 66 1.87 -6.84 -11.38
N LYS A 67 1.97 -7.97 -10.71
CA LYS A 67 2.26 -9.20 -11.38
C LYS A 67 1.11 -9.68 -12.24
N HIS A 68 -0.10 -9.63 -11.69
CA HIS A 68 -1.27 -10.15 -12.39
C HIS A 68 -1.94 -9.13 -13.28
N GLY A 69 -1.88 -7.88 -12.89
CA GLY A 69 -2.43 -6.82 -13.70
C GLY A 69 -1.62 -6.59 -14.95
N ASN A 70 -0.30 -6.69 -14.82
CA ASN A 70 0.56 -6.51 -15.97
C ASN A 70 0.40 -7.61 -16.99
N ASP A 71 0.09 -8.80 -16.53
CA ASP A 71 -0.14 -9.89 -17.45
C ASP A 71 -1.28 -9.57 -18.39
N SER A 72 -2.34 -9.00 -17.88
CA SER A 72 -3.45 -8.71 -18.73
C SER A 72 -3.13 -7.53 -19.65
N GLU A 73 -2.24 -6.66 -19.24
CA GLU A 73 -1.86 -5.56 -20.10
C GLU A 73 -0.83 -5.95 -21.11
N LEU A 74 0.05 -6.83 -20.75
CA LEU A 74 1.09 -7.24 -21.64
C LEU A 74 0.57 -7.83 -22.90
N GLU A 75 -0.58 -8.35 -22.82
CA GLU A 75 -1.18 -8.85 -24.01
C GLU A 75 -1.48 -7.77 -24.95
N THR A 76 -1.56 -6.56 -24.45
CA THR A 76 -1.81 -5.47 -25.29
C THR A 76 -0.61 -4.67 -25.46
N LEU A 77 0.18 -4.50 -24.45
CA LEU A 77 1.26 -3.67 -24.57
C LEU A 77 2.43 -4.27 -24.88
N VAL A 78 2.54 -4.98 -24.50
CA VAL A 78 3.74 -5.36 -24.61
C VAL A 78 4.63 -4.59 -25.10
N ASP A 79 4.08 -3.93 -24.68
CA ASP A 79 4.76 -3.32 -24.55
C ASP A 79 5.04 -2.51 -24.46
N LEU A 80 4.78 -2.12 -24.18
CA LEU A 80 5.24 -1.50 -23.72
C LEU A 80 5.71 -0.93 -23.44
N ASP A 81 5.90 -0.86 -23.28
CA ASP A 81 6.53 -0.59 -22.80
C ASP A 81 6.84 -0.38 -22.53
N ASP A 82 6.62 -0.40 -22.38
CA ASP A 82 6.95 -0.39 -21.91
C ASP A 82 7.00 -0.44 -21.68
N CYS A 83 6.69 -0.61 -21.59
CA CYS A 83 6.84 -0.84 -21.25
C CYS A 83 7.04 -0.86 -21.30
#